data_9213b362c7e0fea982d831aaaf391178
#
_entry.id   9213b362c7e0fea982d831aaaf391178
#
_cell.length_a   1.000
_cell.length_b   1.000
_cell.length_c   1.000
_cell.angle_alpha   90.00
_cell.angle_beta   90.00
_cell.angle_gamma   90.00
#
_symmetry.space_group_name_H-M   'P 1'
#
loop_
_entity.id
_entity.type
_entity.pdbx_description
1 polymer ?
#
loop_
_entity_poly.entity_id
_entity_poly.type
_entity_poly.pdbx_seq_one_letter_code
_entity_poly.pdbx_strand_id
1 'polypeptide(L)'
;MYHFISGYTAKVAGTEAGVTEPQSTFSACFGKAFLPLHPTKYADMLGERMKQHDVRVWLVNTGWSGGAYGTGQRMKLKFTRAMITAALRGELDNVACKEHPVFGVSMPDSCPNVPAEILDPRSTWADGAAYDATAEKLAKQFNDNFAKYKEGASAEILAAAPKVAVKA
;
A
#
# COMPACT_ATOMS: atom_id res chain seq x y z
N MET A 1 -5.45 4.44 -7.96
CA MET A 1 -4.80 5.73 -8.33
C MET A 1 -4.27 6.53 -7.14
N TYR A 2 -4.98 6.65 -6.03
CA TYR A 2 -4.49 7.39 -4.84
C TYR A 2 -3.10 6.92 -4.37
N HIS A 3 -2.91 5.60 -4.22
CA HIS A 3 -1.62 5.01 -3.85
C HIS A 3 -0.51 5.28 -4.89
N PHE A 4 -0.84 5.20 -6.17
CA PHE A 4 0.09 5.47 -7.27
C PHE A 4 0.56 6.94 -7.26
N ILE A 5 -0.37 7.90 -7.15
CA ILE A 5 0.00 9.33 -7.04
C ILE A 5 0.84 9.58 -5.79
N SER A 6 0.50 8.96 -4.65
CA SER A 6 1.27 9.09 -3.40
C SER A 6 2.69 8.57 -3.55
N GLY A 7 2.87 7.44 -4.25
CA GLY A 7 4.18 6.82 -4.47
C GLY A 7 4.86 6.43 -3.17
N TYR A 8 4.09 5.82 -2.26
CA TYR A 8 4.61 5.40 -0.97
C TYR A 8 5.65 4.27 -1.11
N THR A 9 6.79 4.46 -0.45
CA THR A 9 7.82 3.45 -0.32
C THR A 9 8.57 3.65 1.01
N ALA A 10 9.51 2.79 1.33
CA ALA A 10 10.37 2.95 2.49
C ALA A 10 11.83 3.02 2.06
N LYS A 11 12.57 3.99 2.58
CA LYS A 11 14.02 4.00 2.51
C LYS A 11 14.54 2.86 3.36
N VAL A 12 15.41 2.05 2.79
CA VAL A 12 16.04 0.93 3.49
C VAL A 12 17.23 1.45 4.28
N ALA A 13 17.42 0.95 5.51
CA ALA A 13 18.58 1.29 6.34
C ALA A 13 19.89 1.06 5.56
N GLY A 14 20.81 2.02 5.64
CA GLY A 14 22.13 1.94 5.00
C GLY A 14 22.16 2.31 3.50
N THR A 15 21.04 2.71 2.90
CA THR A 15 21.00 3.14 1.47
C THR A 15 21.35 4.61 1.26
N GLU A 16 21.17 5.42 2.29
CA GLU A 16 21.52 6.85 2.29
C GLU A 16 22.27 7.21 3.57
N ALA A 17 23.14 8.23 3.51
CA ALA A 17 23.86 8.72 4.69
C ALA A 17 22.84 9.22 5.75
N GLY A 18 23.01 8.75 6.99
CA GLY A 18 22.13 9.10 8.12
C GLY A 18 20.82 8.30 8.22
N VAL A 19 20.52 7.41 7.28
CA VAL A 19 19.37 6.50 7.36
C VAL A 19 19.79 5.20 8.03
N THR A 20 19.57 5.11 9.34
CA THR A 20 19.90 3.94 10.16
C THR A 20 18.72 2.97 10.32
N GLU A 21 17.50 3.44 10.10
CA GLU A 21 16.25 2.66 10.21
C GLU A 21 15.37 2.91 8.98
N PRO A 22 14.49 1.95 8.60
CA PRO A 22 13.54 2.15 7.52
C PRO A 22 12.64 3.36 7.78
N GLN A 23 12.55 4.27 6.82
CA GLN A 23 11.74 5.48 6.91
C GLN A 23 10.73 5.52 5.77
N SER A 24 9.47 5.86 6.09
CA SER A 24 8.47 6.09 5.06
C SER A 24 8.84 7.30 4.21
N THR A 25 8.70 7.16 2.89
CA THR A 25 8.93 8.23 1.92
C THR A 25 7.87 8.22 0.83
N PHE A 26 7.70 9.35 0.17
CA PHE A 26 6.70 9.54 -0.87
C PHE A 26 7.34 10.15 -2.10
N SER A 27 7.30 9.40 -3.21
CA SER A 27 7.78 9.84 -4.51
C SER A 27 6.67 9.67 -5.53
N ALA A 28 6.02 10.76 -5.93
CA ALA A 28 4.84 10.71 -6.79
C ALA A 28 5.03 9.78 -7.99
N CYS A 29 4.06 8.91 -8.23
CA CYS A 29 4.08 7.88 -9.26
C CYS A 29 5.35 7.00 -9.24
N PHE A 30 6.00 6.87 -8.07
CA PHE A 30 7.28 6.17 -7.86
C PHE A 30 8.47 6.72 -8.66
N GLY A 31 8.36 7.94 -9.21
CA GLY A 31 9.39 8.50 -10.09
C GLY A 31 9.38 10.03 -10.16
N LYS A 32 9.00 10.73 -9.06
CA LYS A 32 8.80 12.18 -9.05
C LYS A 32 9.91 12.97 -9.74
N ALA A 33 11.17 12.59 -9.54
CA ALA A 33 12.32 13.29 -10.12
C ALA A 33 12.37 13.24 -11.67
N PHE A 34 11.65 12.32 -12.30
CA PHE A 34 11.66 12.07 -13.73
C PHE A 34 10.36 12.50 -14.43
N LEU A 35 9.39 13.05 -13.68
CA LEU A 35 8.08 13.38 -14.22
C LEU A 35 7.99 14.85 -14.62
N PRO A 36 7.91 15.18 -15.93
CA PRO A 36 7.75 16.54 -16.39
C PRO A 36 6.34 17.12 -16.22
N LEU A 37 5.31 16.26 -16.10
CA LEU A 37 3.93 16.69 -15.95
C LEU A 37 3.45 16.52 -14.49
N HIS A 38 2.29 17.10 -14.18
CA HIS A 38 1.67 16.90 -12.87
C HIS A 38 1.31 15.44 -12.65
N PRO A 39 1.52 14.85 -11.45
CA PRO A 39 1.30 13.44 -11.16
C PRO A 39 -0.10 12.91 -11.50
N THR A 40 -1.13 13.72 -11.38
CA THR A 40 -2.50 13.34 -11.73
C THR A 40 -2.66 13.02 -13.21
N LYS A 41 -1.88 13.66 -14.12
CA LYS A 41 -1.92 13.32 -15.55
C LYS A 41 -1.44 11.91 -15.82
N TYR A 42 -0.42 11.45 -15.11
CA TYR A 42 0.04 10.05 -15.22
C TYR A 42 -0.97 9.08 -14.62
N ALA A 43 -1.65 9.48 -13.55
CA ALA A 43 -2.71 8.67 -12.97
C ALA A 43 -3.91 8.53 -13.92
N ASP A 44 -4.32 9.61 -14.60
CA ASP A 44 -5.37 9.58 -15.61
C ASP A 44 -4.98 8.63 -16.75
N MET A 45 -3.79 8.80 -17.34
CA MET A 45 -3.28 7.93 -18.40
C MET A 45 -3.21 6.47 -17.99
N LEU A 46 -2.73 6.18 -16.78
CA LEU A 46 -2.70 4.82 -16.24
C LEU A 46 -4.12 4.26 -16.06
N GLY A 47 -5.02 5.05 -15.48
CA GLY A 47 -6.42 4.66 -15.28
C GLY A 47 -7.15 4.34 -16.59
N GLU A 48 -6.94 5.13 -17.64
CA GLU A 48 -7.46 4.87 -18.97
C GLU A 48 -6.95 3.53 -19.54
N ARG A 49 -5.64 3.26 -19.43
CA ARG A 49 -5.04 2.00 -19.88
C ARG A 49 -5.56 0.81 -19.10
N MET A 50 -5.69 0.94 -17.78
CA MET A 50 -6.26 -0.12 -16.94
C MET A 50 -7.70 -0.45 -17.35
N LYS A 51 -8.55 0.55 -17.61
CA LYS A 51 -9.92 0.35 -18.09
C LYS A 51 -9.94 -0.27 -19.50
N GLN A 52 -9.12 0.23 -20.42
CA GLN A 52 -9.04 -0.25 -21.79
C GLN A 52 -8.67 -1.73 -21.91
N HIS A 53 -7.81 -2.21 -21.01
CA HIS A 53 -7.24 -3.55 -21.05
C HIS A 53 -7.75 -4.47 -19.94
N ASP A 54 -8.73 -4.02 -19.15
CA ASP A 54 -9.28 -4.76 -17.99
C ASP A 54 -8.18 -5.30 -17.04
N VAL A 55 -7.22 -4.43 -16.71
CA VAL A 55 -6.04 -4.81 -15.92
C VAL A 55 -6.39 -4.89 -14.45
N ARG A 56 -6.05 -6.00 -13.80
CA ARG A 56 -6.13 -6.17 -12.34
C ARG A 56 -4.83 -5.70 -11.68
N VAL A 57 -4.97 -5.01 -10.55
CA VAL A 57 -3.82 -4.46 -9.81
C VAL A 57 -3.77 -5.06 -8.41
N TRP A 58 -2.61 -5.59 -8.06
CA TRP A 58 -2.32 -6.14 -6.75
C TRP A 58 -1.21 -5.35 -6.07
N LEU A 59 -1.40 -5.05 -4.78
CA LEU A 59 -0.37 -4.50 -3.91
C LEU A 59 0.20 -5.64 -3.05
N VAL A 60 1.48 -5.96 -3.23
CA VAL A 60 2.14 -7.03 -2.49
C VAL A 60 3.11 -6.43 -1.48
N ASN A 61 2.84 -6.66 -0.19
CA ASN A 61 3.78 -6.26 0.86
C ASN A 61 4.95 -7.22 0.94
N THR A 62 6.15 -6.71 0.78
CA THR A 62 7.41 -7.46 0.88
C THR A 62 8.27 -7.03 2.07
N GLY A 63 7.76 -6.13 2.89
CA GLY A 63 8.45 -5.54 4.03
C GLY A 63 8.35 -6.35 5.32
N TRP A 64 8.04 -5.68 6.40
CA TRP A 64 7.93 -6.24 7.74
C TRP A 64 6.50 -6.68 8.05
N SER A 65 6.36 -7.74 8.82
CA SER A 65 5.09 -8.28 9.30
C SER A 65 5.18 -8.53 10.80
N GLY A 66 4.09 -8.35 11.53
CA GLY A 66 4.03 -8.57 12.98
C GLY A 66 4.64 -7.48 13.82
N GLY A 67 5.00 -6.34 13.23
CA GLY A 67 5.59 -5.18 13.90
C GLY A 67 6.45 -4.35 12.97
N ALA A 68 6.92 -3.22 13.50
CA ALA A 68 7.89 -2.36 12.83
C ALA A 68 9.29 -2.99 12.81
N TYR A 69 10.25 -2.31 12.18
CA TYR A 69 11.67 -2.68 12.23
C TYR A 69 12.14 -2.84 13.70
N GLY A 70 12.87 -3.91 13.97
CA GLY A 70 13.33 -4.25 15.31
C GLY A 70 12.37 -5.10 16.16
N THR A 71 11.06 -5.13 15.81
CA THR A 71 10.03 -5.92 16.51
C THR A 71 9.44 -6.99 15.60
N GLY A 72 9.05 -6.60 14.39
CA GLY A 72 8.48 -7.52 13.40
C GLY A 72 9.54 -8.37 12.69
N GLN A 73 9.07 -9.21 11.79
CA GLN A 73 9.90 -10.06 10.94
C GLN A 73 9.69 -9.71 9.47
N ARG A 74 10.72 -9.85 8.65
CA ARG A 74 10.55 -9.71 7.21
C ARG A 74 9.63 -10.79 6.67
N MET A 75 8.74 -10.39 5.75
CA MET A 75 7.90 -11.33 5.00
C MET A 75 8.78 -12.42 4.37
N LYS A 76 8.48 -13.68 4.64
CA LYS A 76 9.24 -14.81 4.09
C LYS A 76 9.11 -14.82 2.58
N LEU A 77 10.23 -14.92 1.87
CA LEU A 77 10.27 -14.89 0.40
C LEU A 77 9.34 -15.92 -0.26
N LYS A 78 9.18 -17.08 0.37
CA LYS A 78 8.26 -18.12 -0.13
C LYS A 78 6.80 -17.63 -0.22
N PHE A 79 6.34 -16.81 0.74
CA PHE A 79 4.99 -16.25 0.74
C PHE A 79 4.85 -15.15 -0.30
N THR A 80 5.83 -14.26 -0.41
CA THR A 80 5.86 -13.24 -1.48
C THR A 80 5.77 -13.88 -2.86
N ARG A 81 6.56 -14.94 -3.10
CA ARG A 81 6.53 -15.68 -4.38
C ARG A 81 5.18 -16.36 -4.60
N ALA A 82 4.59 -16.96 -3.57
CA ALA A 82 3.27 -17.60 -3.67
C ALA A 82 2.18 -16.57 -4.03
N MET A 83 2.15 -15.42 -3.36
CA MET A 83 1.19 -14.35 -3.65
C MET A 83 1.32 -13.82 -5.08
N ILE A 84 2.54 -13.55 -5.54
CA ILE A 84 2.80 -13.08 -6.91
C ILE A 84 2.38 -14.16 -7.93
N THR A 85 2.72 -15.43 -7.69
CA THR A 85 2.33 -16.53 -8.57
C THR A 85 0.82 -16.66 -8.65
N ALA A 86 0.12 -16.61 -7.52
CA ALA A 86 -1.35 -16.70 -7.47
C ALA A 86 -2.01 -15.53 -8.23
N ALA A 87 -1.51 -14.30 -8.04
CA ALA A 87 -1.99 -13.13 -8.75
C ALA A 87 -1.79 -13.26 -10.27
N LEU A 88 -0.61 -13.68 -10.73
CA LEU A 88 -0.29 -13.84 -12.16
C LEU A 88 -1.09 -14.97 -12.82
N ARG A 89 -1.49 -16.00 -12.07
CA ARG A 89 -2.31 -17.11 -12.56
C ARG A 89 -3.81 -16.86 -12.46
N GLY A 90 -4.24 -15.72 -11.94
CA GLY A 90 -5.64 -15.43 -11.71
C GLY A 90 -6.29 -16.24 -10.57
N GLU A 91 -5.47 -16.94 -9.75
CA GLU A 91 -5.97 -17.78 -8.64
C GLU A 91 -6.64 -16.95 -7.52
N LEU A 92 -6.41 -15.63 -7.51
CA LEU A 92 -7.02 -14.69 -6.56
C LEU A 92 -8.29 -14.00 -7.11
N ASP A 93 -8.65 -14.23 -8.35
CA ASP A 93 -9.70 -13.47 -9.05
C ASP A 93 -11.10 -13.66 -8.44
N ASN A 94 -11.37 -14.83 -7.89
CA ASN A 94 -12.66 -15.19 -7.30
C ASN A 94 -12.58 -15.46 -5.79
N VAL A 95 -11.47 -15.06 -5.16
CA VAL A 95 -11.30 -15.20 -3.71
C VAL A 95 -12.11 -14.11 -3.01
N ALA A 96 -12.82 -14.49 -1.94
CA ALA A 96 -13.49 -13.52 -1.08
C ALA A 96 -12.47 -12.55 -0.48
N CYS A 97 -12.84 -11.27 -0.43
CA CYS A 97 -12.00 -10.22 0.10
C CYS A 97 -12.74 -9.44 1.18
N LYS A 98 -12.01 -8.96 2.18
CA LYS A 98 -12.49 -7.95 3.12
C LYS A 98 -11.76 -6.61 2.91
N GLU A 99 -12.50 -5.53 3.08
CA GLU A 99 -11.92 -4.20 2.98
C GLU A 99 -11.09 -3.88 4.22
N HIS A 100 -9.87 -3.36 4.01
CA HIS A 100 -9.05 -2.84 5.09
C HIS A 100 -9.68 -1.56 5.65
N PRO A 101 -9.97 -1.48 6.98
CA PRO A 101 -10.80 -0.40 7.54
C PRO A 101 -10.19 1.00 7.38
N VAL A 102 -8.85 1.10 7.37
CA VAL A 102 -8.13 2.38 7.25
C VAL A 102 -7.82 2.71 5.80
N PHE A 103 -7.29 1.76 5.03
CA PHE A 103 -6.77 2.03 3.68
C PHE A 103 -7.75 1.72 2.55
N GLY A 104 -8.89 1.11 2.85
CA GLY A 104 -9.92 0.81 1.85
C GLY A 104 -9.51 -0.18 0.76
N VAL A 105 -8.37 -0.87 0.91
CA VAL A 105 -7.90 -1.87 -0.04
C VAL A 105 -8.57 -3.23 0.24
N SER A 106 -8.90 -3.96 -0.81
CA SER A 106 -9.43 -5.32 -0.70
C SER A 106 -8.31 -6.29 -0.34
N MET A 107 -8.47 -7.00 0.78
CA MET A 107 -7.53 -8.02 1.25
C MET A 107 -8.15 -9.40 0.99
N PRO A 108 -7.50 -10.31 0.25
CA PRO A 108 -8.04 -11.65 0.02
C PRO A 108 -8.03 -12.46 1.30
N ASP A 109 -9.10 -13.22 1.54
CA ASP A 109 -9.23 -14.08 2.73
C ASP A 109 -8.37 -15.33 2.65
N SER A 110 -7.94 -15.73 1.45
CA SER A 110 -7.06 -16.86 1.23
C SER A 110 -6.13 -16.66 0.03
N CYS A 111 -4.98 -17.33 0.07
CA CYS A 111 -4.03 -17.40 -1.04
C CYS A 111 -3.33 -18.76 -1.01
N PRO A 112 -3.20 -19.47 -2.14
CA PRO A 112 -2.51 -20.75 -2.18
C PRO A 112 -1.09 -20.67 -1.61
N ASN A 113 -0.74 -21.60 -0.73
CA ASN A 113 0.56 -21.70 -0.06
C ASN A 113 0.95 -20.50 0.83
N VAL A 114 -0.01 -19.68 1.23
CA VAL A 114 0.17 -18.58 2.19
C VAL A 114 -0.76 -18.81 3.38
N PRO A 115 -0.26 -18.81 4.62
CA PRO A 115 -1.11 -18.87 5.80
C PRO A 115 -2.07 -17.67 5.85
N ALA A 116 -3.32 -17.89 6.22
CA ALA A 116 -4.36 -16.87 6.20
C ALA A 116 -4.03 -15.68 7.13
N GLU A 117 -3.36 -15.94 8.26
CA GLU A 117 -2.91 -14.89 9.18
C GLU A 117 -1.93 -13.89 8.54
N ILE A 118 -1.19 -14.30 7.51
CA ILE A 118 -0.27 -13.40 6.77
C ILE A 118 -1.04 -12.41 5.91
N LEU A 119 -2.25 -12.75 5.48
CA LEU A 119 -3.09 -11.92 4.62
C LEU A 119 -3.85 -10.84 5.41
N ASP A 120 -3.95 -11.00 6.74
CA ASP A 120 -4.50 -10.01 7.65
C ASP A 120 -3.37 -9.36 8.49
N PRO A 121 -2.86 -8.19 8.09
CA PRO A 121 -1.71 -7.57 8.77
C PRO A 121 -1.93 -7.35 10.27
N ARG A 122 -3.17 -7.00 10.68
CA ARG A 122 -3.48 -6.75 12.09
C ARG A 122 -3.33 -7.98 12.95
N SER A 123 -3.72 -9.15 12.44
CA SER A 123 -3.64 -10.42 13.18
C SER A 123 -2.21 -10.90 13.41
N THR A 124 -1.24 -10.37 12.64
CA THR A 124 0.17 -10.73 12.81
C THR A 124 0.86 -9.98 13.96
N TRP A 125 0.25 -8.91 14.49
CA TRP A 125 0.82 -8.12 15.59
C TRP A 125 0.43 -8.71 16.94
N ALA A 126 1.38 -8.73 17.87
CA ALA A 126 1.11 -9.14 19.26
C ALA A 126 0.16 -8.16 19.98
N ASP A 127 0.22 -6.87 19.62
CA ASP A 127 -0.65 -5.81 20.11
C ASP A 127 -1.41 -5.17 18.95
N GLY A 128 -2.71 -5.47 18.84
CA GLY A 128 -3.60 -4.92 17.84
C GLY A 128 -3.81 -3.41 17.97
N ALA A 129 -3.74 -2.85 19.18
CA ALA A 129 -3.87 -1.41 19.39
C ALA A 129 -2.62 -0.66 18.86
N ALA A 130 -1.44 -1.24 19.02
CA ALA A 130 -0.21 -0.71 18.44
C ALA A 130 -0.24 -0.73 16.90
N TYR A 131 -0.82 -1.80 16.31
CA TYR A 131 -1.08 -1.83 14.86
C TYR A 131 -2.00 -0.69 14.43
N ASP A 132 -3.15 -0.54 15.11
CA ASP A 132 -4.17 0.46 14.76
C ASP A 132 -3.58 1.87 14.83
N ALA A 133 -2.82 2.19 15.89
CA ALA A 133 -2.12 3.48 16.03
C ALA A 133 -1.08 3.72 14.90
N THR A 134 -0.37 2.66 14.49
CA THR A 134 0.61 2.75 13.40
C THR A 134 -0.08 2.96 12.05
N ALA A 135 -1.20 2.26 11.81
CA ALA A 135 -2.00 2.42 10.60
C ALA A 135 -2.60 3.84 10.52
N GLU A 136 -3.12 4.38 11.62
CA GLU A 136 -3.63 5.76 11.68
C GLU A 136 -2.54 6.80 11.39
N LYS A 137 -1.37 6.63 12.00
CA LYS A 137 -0.20 7.49 11.72
C LYS A 137 0.18 7.46 10.24
N LEU A 138 0.21 6.29 9.63
CA LEU A 138 0.53 6.15 8.20
C LEU A 138 -0.57 6.77 7.33
N ALA A 139 -1.84 6.56 7.65
CA ALA A 139 -2.97 7.17 6.96
C ALA A 139 -2.87 8.69 6.96
N LYS A 140 -2.52 9.29 8.12
CA LYS A 140 -2.27 10.73 8.21
C LYS A 140 -1.12 11.18 7.30
N GLN A 141 0.00 10.46 7.26
CA GLN A 141 1.12 10.77 6.36
C GLN A 141 0.70 10.73 4.89
N PHE A 142 -0.13 9.75 4.48
CA PHE A 142 -0.70 9.70 3.14
C PHE A 142 -1.53 10.94 2.82
N ASN A 143 -2.44 11.33 3.72
CA ASN A 143 -3.32 12.47 3.52
C ASN A 143 -2.54 13.79 3.48
N ASP A 144 -1.58 13.98 4.39
CA ASP A 144 -0.71 15.16 4.42
C ASP A 144 0.13 15.27 3.13
N ASN A 145 0.71 14.14 2.67
CA ASN A 145 1.44 14.11 1.40
C ASN A 145 0.55 14.39 0.19
N PHE A 146 -0.68 13.87 0.19
CA PHE A 146 -1.60 14.00 -0.95
C PHE A 146 -2.20 15.40 -1.09
N ALA A 147 -2.19 16.22 -0.02
CA ALA A 147 -2.79 17.55 -0.01
C ALA A 147 -2.35 18.43 -1.20
N LYS A 148 -1.09 18.32 -1.63
CA LYS A 148 -0.50 19.05 -2.77
C LYS A 148 -0.99 18.61 -4.15
N TYR A 149 -1.73 17.50 -4.24
CA TYR A 149 -2.24 16.93 -5.48
C TYR A 149 -3.76 17.03 -5.62
N LYS A 150 -4.46 17.54 -4.58
CA LYS A 150 -5.92 17.55 -4.49
C LYS A 150 -6.58 18.27 -5.67
N GLU A 151 -6.06 19.42 -6.06
CA GLU A 151 -6.66 20.25 -7.12
C GLU A 151 -6.71 19.54 -8.48
N GLY A 152 -5.75 18.65 -8.76
CA GLY A 152 -5.70 17.91 -10.03
C GLY A 152 -6.29 16.50 -9.96
N ALA A 153 -6.79 16.07 -8.79
CA ALA A 153 -7.30 14.71 -8.60
C ALA A 153 -8.83 14.66 -8.78
N SER A 154 -9.34 13.59 -9.43
CA SER A 154 -10.77 13.36 -9.57
C SER A 154 -11.43 13.06 -8.22
N ALA A 155 -12.76 13.25 -8.15
CA ALA A 155 -13.54 12.92 -6.95
C ALA A 155 -13.40 11.43 -6.55
N GLU A 156 -13.31 10.52 -7.54
CA GLU A 156 -13.09 9.09 -7.31
C GLU A 156 -11.73 8.83 -6.62
N ILE A 157 -10.68 9.52 -7.07
CA ILE A 157 -9.35 9.41 -6.46
C ILE A 157 -9.36 9.95 -5.03
N LEU A 158 -10.02 11.09 -4.81
CA LEU A 158 -10.13 11.70 -3.47
C LEU A 158 -10.93 10.82 -2.49
N ALA A 159 -11.98 10.16 -2.97
CA ALA A 159 -12.78 9.23 -2.17
C ALA A 159 -12.01 7.99 -1.71
N ALA A 160 -10.92 7.62 -2.42
CA ALA A 160 -10.03 6.52 -2.06
C ALA A 160 -8.94 6.91 -1.03
N ALA A 161 -9.03 8.09 -0.42
CA ALA A 161 -8.11 8.51 0.63
C ALA A 161 -8.20 7.59 1.86
N PRO A 162 -7.07 7.28 2.51
CA PRO A 162 -7.09 6.55 3.78
C PRO A 162 -7.94 7.27 4.83
N LYS A 163 -8.73 6.48 5.56
CA LYS A 163 -9.63 6.96 6.61
C LYS A 163 -8.81 7.22 7.88
N VAL A 164 -8.83 8.44 8.39
CA VAL A 164 -8.26 8.79 9.70
C VAL A 164 -9.41 8.94 10.66
N ALA A 165 -9.35 8.28 11.83
CA ALA A 165 -10.37 8.43 12.84
C ALA A 165 -10.41 9.90 13.29
N VAL A 166 -11.57 10.53 13.16
CA VAL A 166 -11.81 11.85 13.75
C VAL A 166 -11.92 11.61 15.24
N LYS A 167 -10.90 12.00 16.01
CA LYS A 167 -11.05 12.04 17.47
C LYS A 167 -12.12 13.08 17.78
N ALA A 168 -13.26 12.58 18.27
CA ALA A 168 -14.31 13.42 18.82
C ALA A 168 -13.82 14.18 20.07
#